data_92d7054dfde8959768a859450aa5f26f
#
_entry.id   92d7054dfde8959768a859450aa5f26f
#
_cell.length_a   1.000
_cell.length_b   1.000
_cell.length_c   1.000
_cell.angle_alpha   90.00
_cell.angle_beta   90.00
_cell.angle_gamma   90.00
#
_symmetry.space_group_name_H-M   'P 1'
#
loop_
_entity.id
_entity.type
_entity.pdbx_description
1 polymer ?
#
loop_
_entity_poly.entity_id
_entity_poly.type
_entity_poly.pdbx_seq_one_letter_code
_entity_poly.pdbx_strand_id
1 'polypeptide(L)'
;MAMPSSSTLQQDLLGHEPMRQRRAMAKAITLLESTRADHREQGDALLTALLAHTGRSFRLGISGVPGVGKSTFIETLRLHLIGLGHRVAVLAVDPSSKVSGGSILGDKTRMEHLSVHPQAYIRPSPSSGTLGGVAEKTREAMLVCEAAGYDVVIVETVGVGQSETAVASMTDMFCSVSYTHL
;
A
#
# COMPACT_ATOMS: atom_id res chain seq x y z
N MET A 1 11.80 20.26 6.60
CA MET A 1 11.38 19.55 7.82
C MET A 1 12.20 18.26 7.87
N ALA A 2 13.05 18.07 8.88
CA ALA A 2 13.92 16.90 8.96
C ALA A 2 13.10 15.61 9.12
N MET A 3 13.57 14.52 8.50
CA MET A 3 12.97 13.19 8.70
C MET A 3 13.27 12.74 10.15
N PRO A 4 12.29 12.14 10.86
CA PRO A 4 12.54 11.57 12.18
C PRO A 4 13.50 10.39 12.06
N SER A 5 14.21 10.08 13.15
CA SER A 5 15.12 8.92 13.18
C SER A 5 14.35 7.61 12.98
N SER A 6 15.04 6.55 12.51
CA SER A 6 14.44 5.22 12.31
C SER A 6 13.84 4.68 13.62
N SER A 7 14.48 4.92 14.77
CA SER A 7 13.97 4.51 16.08
C SER A 7 12.66 5.20 16.46
N THR A 8 12.54 6.50 16.19
CA THR A 8 11.29 7.25 16.43
C THR A 8 10.17 6.76 15.51
N LEU A 9 10.47 6.51 14.22
CA LEU A 9 9.51 5.95 13.28
C LEU A 9 9.05 4.57 13.71
N GLN A 10 9.95 3.71 14.16
CA GLN A 10 9.62 2.37 14.67
C GLN A 10 8.68 2.47 15.88
N GLN A 11 8.98 3.30 16.86
CA GLN A 11 8.14 3.48 18.05
C GLN A 11 6.72 3.96 17.68
N ASP A 12 6.63 4.96 16.80
CA ASP A 12 5.34 5.48 16.36
C ASP A 12 4.55 4.45 15.52
N LEU A 13 5.23 3.62 14.70
CA LEU A 13 4.61 2.56 13.90
C LEU A 13 4.02 1.44 14.77
N LEU A 14 4.76 1.02 15.78
CA LEU A 14 4.36 -0.05 16.71
C LEU A 14 3.45 0.46 17.84
N GLY A 15 3.28 1.77 17.95
CA GLY A 15 2.43 2.42 18.95
C GLY A 15 0.94 2.25 18.67
N HIS A 16 0.13 2.54 19.70
CA HIS A 16 -1.33 2.38 19.64
C HIS A 16 -2.09 3.70 19.37
N GLU A 17 -1.38 4.81 19.18
CA GLU A 17 -2.01 6.10 18.88
C GLU A 17 -2.28 6.21 17.35
N PRO A 18 -3.55 6.15 16.89
CA PRO A 18 -3.87 5.98 15.47
C PRO A 18 -3.31 7.08 14.56
N MET A 19 -3.37 8.33 15.01
CA MET A 19 -2.91 9.46 14.18
C MET A 19 -1.38 9.49 14.04
N ARG A 20 -0.66 9.15 15.10
CA ARG A 20 0.81 9.04 15.06
C ARG A 20 1.24 7.88 14.19
N GLN A 21 0.60 6.71 14.37
CA GLN A 21 0.86 5.52 13.58
C GLN A 21 0.68 5.77 12.08
N ARG A 22 -0.46 6.39 11.67
CA ARG A 22 -0.69 6.75 10.26
C ARG A 22 0.36 7.69 9.69
N ARG A 23 0.76 8.71 10.45
CA ARG A 23 1.83 9.64 10.04
C ARG A 23 3.18 8.92 9.92
N ALA A 24 3.48 8.02 10.85
CA ALA A 24 4.70 7.22 10.81
C ALA A 24 4.73 6.28 9.62
N MET A 25 3.61 5.60 9.30
CA MET A 25 3.47 4.77 8.09
C MET A 25 3.74 5.58 6.82
N ALA A 26 3.12 6.75 6.67
CA ALA A 26 3.31 7.61 5.51
C ALA A 26 4.78 8.04 5.35
N LYS A 27 5.44 8.40 6.44
CA LYS A 27 6.86 8.79 6.46
C LYS A 27 7.78 7.60 6.18
N ALA A 28 7.51 6.44 6.79
CA ALA A 28 8.29 5.22 6.59
C ALA A 28 8.26 4.80 5.12
N ILE A 29 7.08 4.74 4.51
CA ILE A 29 6.96 4.39 3.09
C ILE A 29 7.63 5.44 2.20
N THR A 30 7.50 6.73 2.50
CA THR A 30 8.22 7.79 1.76
C THR A 30 9.74 7.66 1.90
N LEU A 31 10.24 7.27 3.07
CA LEU A 31 11.66 6.99 3.29
C LEU A 31 12.15 5.83 2.42
N LEU A 32 11.39 4.73 2.38
CA LEU A 32 11.69 3.54 1.59
C LEU A 32 11.62 3.81 0.08
N GLU A 33 10.72 4.68 -0.37
CA GLU A 33 10.60 5.09 -1.78
C GLU A 33 11.72 6.05 -2.23
N SER A 34 12.51 6.58 -1.30
CA SER A 34 13.57 7.54 -1.61
C SER A 34 14.76 6.90 -2.32
N THR A 35 15.33 7.62 -3.29
CA THR A 35 16.54 7.20 -4.00
C THR A 35 17.84 7.70 -3.34
N ARG A 36 17.77 8.53 -2.31
CA ARG A 36 18.91 9.08 -1.59
C ARG A 36 19.63 7.99 -0.79
N ALA A 37 20.96 8.00 -0.78
CA ALA A 37 21.75 6.99 -0.09
C ALA A 37 21.54 6.98 1.43
N ASP A 38 21.47 8.15 2.05
CA ASP A 38 21.21 8.31 3.49
C ASP A 38 19.81 7.81 3.89
N HIS A 39 18.81 7.98 3.02
CA HIS A 39 17.47 7.46 3.25
C HIS A 39 17.38 5.94 3.08
N ARG A 40 18.17 5.35 2.16
CA ARG A 40 18.23 3.89 1.98
C ARG A 40 18.78 3.21 3.22
N GLU A 41 19.90 3.69 3.77
CA GLU A 41 20.47 3.15 4.98
C GLU A 41 19.48 3.21 6.16
N GLN A 42 18.80 4.34 6.33
CA GLN A 42 17.75 4.49 7.35
C GLN A 42 16.55 3.58 7.09
N GLY A 43 16.15 3.40 5.83
CA GLY A 43 15.06 2.52 5.41
C GLY A 43 15.36 1.05 5.70
N ASP A 44 16.56 0.59 5.36
CA ASP A 44 17.01 -0.78 5.60
C ASP A 44 17.07 -1.09 7.12
N ALA A 45 17.59 -0.15 7.90
CA ALA A 45 17.61 -0.27 9.36
C ALA A 45 16.17 -0.33 9.94
N LEU A 46 15.25 0.49 9.41
CA LEU A 46 13.84 0.48 9.82
C LEU A 46 13.18 -0.86 9.45
N LEU A 47 13.32 -1.33 8.22
CA LEU A 47 12.74 -2.61 7.78
C LEU A 47 13.26 -3.77 8.63
N THR A 48 14.56 -3.83 8.88
CA THR A 48 15.17 -4.85 9.73
C THR A 48 14.53 -4.87 11.12
N ALA A 49 14.33 -3.70 11.71
CA ALA A 49 13.68 -3.59 13.02
C ALA A 49 12.18 -3.97 13.01
N LEU A 50 11.51 -3.84 11.87
CA LEU A 50 10.08 -4.18 11.73
C LEU A 50 9.83 -5.66 11.42
N LEU A 51 10.81 -6.43 10.92
CA LEU A 51 10.63 -7.82 10.47
C LEU A 51 9.99 -8.73 11.54
N ALA A 52 10.33 -8.55 12.81
CA ALA A 52 9.75 -9.34 13.91
C ALA A 52 8.23 -9.11 14.09
N HIS A 53 7.68 -8.06 13.50
CA HIS A 53 6.26 -7.66 13.59
C HIS A 53 5.48 -7.91 12.29
N THR A 54 6.07 -8.60 11.32
CA THR A 54 5.49 -8.88 10.00
C THR A 54 5.11 -10.35 9.82
N GLY A 55 4.52 -10.70 8.66
CA GLY A 55 4.20 -12.07 8.27
C GLY A 55 2.90 -12.62 8.85
N ARG A 56 2.02 -11.78 9.35
CA ARG A 56 0.73 -12.19 9.95
C ARG A 56 -0.49 -11.66 9.18
N SER A 57 -0.29 -10.90 8.11
CA SER A 57 -1.37 -10.36 7.31
C SER A 57 -1.72 -11.28 6.14
N PHE A 58 -2.97 -11.23 5.72
CA PHE A 58 -3.42 -11.76 4.45
C PHE A 58 -3.18 -10.73 3.34
N ARG A 59 -2.44 -11.10 2.31
CA ARG A 59 -2.06 -10.23 1.19
C ARG A 59 -2.90 -10.56 -0.02
N LEU A 60 -3.72 -9.61 -0.48
CA LEU A 60 -4.63 -9.76 -1.62
C LEU A 60 -4.20 -8.85 -2.77
N GLY A 61 -3.79 -9.44 -3.89
CA GLY A 61 -3.59 -8.72 -5.15
C GLY A 61 -4.91 -8.58 -5.91
N ILE A 62 -5.23 -7.39 -6.40
CA ILE A 62 -6.41 -7.15 -7.23
C ILE A 62 -5.99 -6.43 -8.51
N SER A 63 -6.37 -7.04 -9.65
CA SER A 63 -6.11 -6.49 -10.98
C SER A 63 -7.39 -6.47 -11.83
N GLY A 64 -7.28 -5.86 -12.99
CA GLY A 64 -8.33 -5.79 -14.01
C GLY A 64 -8.24 -4.49 -14.80
N VAL A 65 -8.81 -4.48 -15.99
CA VAL A 65 -8.75 -3.32 -16.90
C VAL A 65 -9.35 -2.05 -16.27
N PRO A 66 -8.91 -0.86 -16.67
CA PRO A 66 -9.52 0.39 -16.24
C PRO A 66 -11.05 0.41 -16.50
N GLY A 67 -11.82 0.91 -15.55
CA GLY A 67 -13.27 1.02 -15.67
C GLY A 67 -14.08 -0.25 -15.35
N VAL A 68 -13.44 -1.40 -15.08
CA VAL A 68 -14.12 -2.67 -14.79
C VAL A 68 -14.83 -2.72 -13.42
N GLY A 69 -14.66 -1.69 -12.58
CA GLY A 69 -15.27 -1.64 -11.24
C GLY A 69 -14.36 -2.07 -10.10
N LYS A 70 -13.04 -2.20 -10.32
CA LYS A 70 -12.07 -2.57 -9.26
C LYS A 70 -12.21 -1.73 -7.99
N SER A 71 -12.19 -0.42 -8.15
CA SER A 71 -12.23 0.50 -6.99
C SER A 71 -13.53 0.35 -6.19
N THR A 72 -14.67 0.14 -6.86
CA THR A 72 -15.94 -0.16 -6.20
C THR A 72 -15.90 -1.49 -5.45
N PHE A 73 -15.33 -2.52 -6.07
CA PHE A 73 -15.14 -3.83 -5.43
C PHE A 73 -14.24 -3.72 -4.20
N ILE A 74 -13.07 -3.06 -4.34
CA ILE A 74 -12.12 -2.87 -3.23
C ILE A 74 -12.76 -2.10 -2.08
N GLU A 75 -13.54 -1.06 -2.39
CA GLU A 75 -14.26 -0.28 -1.39
C GLU A 75 -15.25 -1.13 -0.61
N THR A 76 -16.10 -1.88 -1.32
CA THR A 76 -17.11 -2.74 -0.70
C THR A 76 -16.47 -3.84 0.14
N LEU A 77 -15.45 -4.51 -0.39
CA LEU A 77 -14.70 -5.55 0.32
C LEU A 77 -14.06 -5.01 1.59
N ARG A 78 -13.41 -3.86 1.51
CA ARG A 78 -12.77 -3.22 2.64
C ARG A 78 -13.77 -2.85 3.75
N LEU A 79 -14.90 -2.24 3.40
CA LEU A 79 -15.95 -1.90 4.36
C LEU A 79 -16.50 -3.15 5.03
N HIS A 80 -16.68 -4.23 4.28
CA HIS A 80 -17.12 -5.52 4.82
C HIS A 80 -16.10 -6.08 5.82
N LEU A 81 -14.82 -6.11 5.44
CA LEU A 81 -13.74 -6.60 6.32
C LEU A 81 -13.61 -5.76 7.60
N ILE A 82 -13.71 -4.43 7.49
CA ILE A 82 -13.71 -3.55 8.66
C ILE A 82 -14.93 -3.83 9.56
N GLY A 83 -16.09 -4.09 8.97
CA GLY A 83 -17.29 -4.48 9.72
C GLY A 83 -17.12 -5.81 10.47
N LEU A 84 -16.23 -6.68 10.02
CA LEU A 84 -15.83 -7.91 10.72
C LEU A 84 -14.70 -7.68 11.76
N GLY A 85 -14.22 -6.45 11.92
CA GLY A 85 -13.18 -6.09 12.89
C GLY A 85 -11.76 -6.07 12.36
N HIS A 86 -11.54 -6.31 11.05
CA HIS A 86 -10.22 -6.30 10.44
C HIS A 86 -9.67 -4.88 10.25
N ARG A 87 -8.35 -4.77 10.26
CA ARG A 87 -7.61 -3.56 9.86
C ARG A 87 -7.10 -3.73 8.44
N VAL A 88 -7.56 -2.90 7.52
CA VAL A 88 -7.32 -3.07 6.08
C VAL A 88 -6.44 -1.95 5.53
N ALA A 89 -5.30 -2.29 4.93
CA ALA A 89 -4.48 -1.38 4.14
C ALA A 89 -4.72 -1.61 2.64
N VAL A 90 -4.76 -0.53 1.86
CA VAL A 90 -4.84 -0.57 0.39
C VAL A 90 -3.66 0.19 -0.20
N LEU A 91 -2.86 -0.50 -0.99
CA LEU A 91 -1.71 0.04 -1.72
C LEU A 91 -2.06 0.02 -3.21
N ALA A 92 -2.21 1.19 -3.82
CA ALA A 92 -2.47 1.31 -5.25
C ALA A 92 -1.16 1.46 -6.01
N VAL A 93 -0.86 0.52 -6.90
CA VAL A 93 0.35 0.50 -7.75
C VAL A 93 -0.03 0.95 -9.14
N ASP A 94 0.36 2.17 -9.51
CA ASP A 94 0.13 2.71 -10.85
C ASP A 94 1.46 2.90 -11.60
N PRO A 95 1.80 2.05 -12.57
CA PRO A 95 3.01 2.20 -13.38
C PRO A 95 2.99 3.43 -14.31
N SER A 96 1.84 4.06 -14.51
CA SER A 96 1.67 5.15 -15.47
C SER A 96 1.84 6.56 -14.88
N SER A 97 2.13 6.70 -13.59
CA SER A 97 2.15 7.99 -12.89
C SER A 97 3.19 9.02 -13.41
N LYS A 98 4.09 8.61 -14.32
CA LYS A 98 5.01 9.53 -15.04
C LYS A 98 4.37 10.22 -16.24
N VAL A 99 3.25 9.74 -16.76
CA VAL A 99 2.73 10.18 -18.09
C VAL A 99 1.41 10.95 -18.00
N SER A 100 0.64 10.78 -16.97
CA SER A 100 -0.66 11.46 -16.86
C SER A 100 -0.89 12.04 -15.48
N GLY A 101 -0.57 13.31 -15.31
CA GLY A 101 -0.94 14.07 -14.10
C GLY A 101 -2.46 14.22 -13.85
N GLY A 102 -3.28 13.34 -14.44
CA GLY A 102 -4.73 13.44 -14.41
C GLY A 102 -5.50 12.26 -13.81
N SER A 103 -4.94 11.06 -13.77
CA SER A 103 -5.72 9.86 -13.42
C SER A 103 -5.90 9.64 -11.91
N ILE A 104 -4.91 9.99 -11.09
CA ILE A 104 -4.97 9.77 -9.63
C ILE A 104 -5.90 10.78 -8.93
N LEU A 105 -6.14 11.94 -9.52
CA LEU A 105 -6.97 12.99 -8.91
C LEU A 105 -8.48 12.70 -8.96
N GLY A 106 -8.96 11.98 -9.97
CA GLY A 106 -10.38 11.57 -10.07
C GLY A 106 -10.78 10.55 -9.01
N ASP A 107 -9.85 9.68 -8.62
CA ASP A 107 -10.06 8.66 -7.59
C ASP A 107 -9.86 9.21 -6.15
N LYS A 108 -9.06 10.26 -5.98
CA LYS A 108 -8.85 10.88 -4.66
C LYS A 108 -10.13 11.40 -4.04
N THR A 109 -11.02 12.01 -4.80
CA THR A 109 -12.28 12.57 -4.30
C THR A 109 -13.25 11.48 -3.83
N ARG A 110 -13.24 10.31 -4.47
CA ARG A 110 -13.97 9.13 -4.00
C ARG A 110 -13.32 8.49 -2.78
N MET A 111 -11.99 8.48 -2.72
CA MET A 111 -11.23 7.92 -1.61
C MET A 111 -11.17 8.83 -0.37
N GLU A 112 -11.47 10.12 -0.48
CA GLU A 112 -11.43 11.07 0.65
C GLU A 112 -12.40 10.69 1.77
N HIS A 113 -13.61 10.23 1.45
CA HIS A 113 -14.57 9.73 2.47
C HIS A 113 -14.08 8.46 3.19
N LEU A 114 -13.14 7.73 2.60
CA LEU A 114 -12.65 6.45 3.07
C LEU A 114 -11.29 6.54 3.77
N SER A 115 -10.55 7.62 3.52
CA SER A 115 -9.25 7.87 4.15
C SER A 115 -9.37 8.21 5.65
N VAL A 116 -10.59 8.46 6.14
CA VAL A 116 -10.86 8.93 7.51
C VAL A 116 -11.12 7.78 8.49
N HIS A 117 -11.41 6.55 8.02
CA HIS A 117 -11.73 5.45 8.93
C HIS A 117 -10.48 5.00 9.70
N PRO A 118 -10.52 4.91 11.08
CA PRO A 118 -9.35 4.55 11.89
C PRO A 118 -8.70 3.21 11.53
N GLN A 119 -9.51 2.24 11.07
CA GLN A 119 -9.07 0.90 10.69
C GLN A 119 -8.68 0.76 9.21
N ALA A 120 -8.68 1.85 8.44
CA ALA A 120 -8.31 1.85 7.03
C ALA A 120 -7.06 2.70 6.78
N TYR A 121 -6.15 2.20 5.94
CA TYR A 121 -5.03 2.96 5.39
C TYR A 121 -5.04 2.84 3.88
N ILE A 122 -4.93 3.96 3.17
CA ILE A 122 -4.90 3.98 1.70
C ILE A 122 -3.70 4.81 1.27
N ARG A 123 -2.88 4.25 0.39
CA ARG A 123 -1.73 4.93 -0.19
C ARG A 123 -1.60 4.63 -1.68
N PRO A 124 -1.60 5.66 -2.53
CA PRO A 124 -1.06 5.52 -3.87
C PRO A 124 0.45 5.33 -3.76
N SER A 125 0.99 4.30 -4.39
CA SER A 125 2.43 4.08 -4.52
C SER A 125 2.88 4.68 -5.84
N PRO A 126 3.77 5.68 -5.85
CA PRO A 126 4.29 6.23 -7.09
C PRO A 126 5.18 5.18 -7.76
N SER A 127 4.85 4.82 -8.98
CA SER A 127 5.67 3.95 -9.81
C SER A 127 6.82 4.73 -10.46
N SER A 128 7.74 5.25 -9.66
CA SER A 128 8.97 5.83 -10.20
C SER A 128 10.05 4.75 -10.29
N GLY A 129 10.25 4.15 -11.45
CA GLY A 129 11.35 3.22 -11.61
C GLY A 129 11.10 2.11 -12.63
N THR A 130 12.03 1.14 -12.65
CA THR A 130 11.88 -0.11 -13.37
C THR A 130 10.81 -0.96 -12.70
N LEU A 131 10.23 -1.90 -13.43
CA LEU A 131 9.21 -2.82 -12.92
C LEU A 131 9.65 -3.56 -11.64
N GLY A 132 10.92 -3.99 -11.60
CA GLY A 132 11.50 -4.64 -10.42
C GLY A 132 11.56 -3.72 -9.20
N GLY A 133 11.90 -2.44 -9.40
CA GLY A 133 11.92 -1.45 -8.32
C GLY A 133 10.54 -1.14 -7.76
N VAL A 134 9.49 -1.11 -8.60
CA VAL A 134 8.11 -0.96 -8.15
C VAL A 134 7.68 -2.14 -7.28
N ALA A 135 8.00 -3.37 -7.68
CA ALA A 135 7.68 -4.57 -6.91
C ALA A 135 8.39 -4.59 -5.54
N GLU A 136 9.67 -4.21 -5.50
CA GLU A 136 10.45 -4.09 -4.28
C GLU A 136 9.82 -3.08 -3.31
N LYS A 137 9.54 -1.87 -3.78
CA LYS A 137 8.93 -0.81 -2.96
C LYS A 137 7.52 -1.15 -2.48
N THR A 138 6.75 -1.85 -3.29
CA THR A 138 5.44 -2.35 -2.88
C THR A 138 5.56 -3.38 -1.75
N ARG A 139 6.52 -4.31 -1.86
CA ARG A 139 6.79 -5.31 -0.80
C ARG A 139 7.22 -4.64 0.50
N GLU A 140 8.11 -3.67 0.45
CA GLU A 140 8.54 -2.88 1.61
C GLU A 140 7.35 -2.15 2.26
N ALA A 141 6.47 -1.53 1.46
CA ALA A 141 5.27 -0.87 1.95
C ALA A 141 4.29 -1.84 2.62
N MET A 142 4.14 -3.07 2.10
CA MET A 142 3.34 -4.12 2.75
C MET A 142 3.89 -4.45 4.13
N LEU A 143 5.22 -4.65 4.26
CA LEU A 143 5.86 -4.93 5.56
C LEU A 143 5.61 -3.81 6.58
N VAL A 144 5.63 -2.55 6.15
CA VAL A 144 5.28 -1.41 7.03
C VAL A 144 3.82 -1.49 7.49
N CYS A 145 2.88 -1.82 6.60
CA CYS A 145 1.48 -1.98 6.95
C CYS A 145 1.27 -3.13 7.94
N GLU A 146 1.92 -4.28 7.71
CA GLU A 146 1.87 -5.43 8.60
C GLU A 146 2.40 -5.13 9.99
N ALA A 147 3.59 -4.50 10.07
CA ALA A 147 4.19 -4.10 11.34
C ALA A 147 3.31 -3.12 12.12
N ALA A 148 2.58 -2.24 11.41
CA ALA A 148 1.59 -1.36 12.01
C ALA A 148 0.29 -2.07 12.44
N GLY A 149 0.20 -3.40 12.28
CA GLY A 149 -0.92 -4.23 12.73
C GLY A 149 -2.11 -4.26 11.77
N TYR A 150 -1.91 -3.98 10.48
CA TYR A 150 -2.92 -4.25 9.46
C TYR A 150 -2.89 -5.74 9.12
N ASP A 151 -4.00 -6.42 9.30
CA ASP A 151 -4.14 -7.87 9.11
C ASP A 151 -4.60 -8.27 7.71
N VAL A 152 -5.09 -7.31 6.92
CA VAL A 152 -5.36 -7.47 5.49
C VAL A 152 -4.67 -6.35 4.71
N VAL A 153 -3.83 -6.72 3.73
CA VAL A 153 -3.15 -5.78 2.82
C VAL A 153 -3.60 -6.06 1.40
N ILE A 154 -4.34 -5.11 0.81
CA ILE A 154 -4.80 -5.16 -0.57
C ILE A 154 -3.82 -4.39 -1.45
N VAL A 155 -3.33 -5.02 -2.53
CA VAL A 155 -2.48 -4.39 -3.54
C VAL A 155 -3.27 -4.29 -4.84
N GLU A 156 -3.65 -3.08 -5.22
CA GLU A 156 -4.36 -2.79 -6.47
C GLU A 156 -3.39 -2.49 -7.60
N THR A 157 -3.57 -3.13 -8.77
CA THR A 157 -2.86 -2.80 -10.01
C THR A 157 -3.82 -2.26 -11.07
N VAL A 158 -3.30 -1.51 -12.04
CA VAL A 158 -4.11 -0.90 -13.11
C VAL A 158 -4.46 -1.82 -14.28
N GLY A 159 -4.04 -3.09 -14.25
CA GLY A 159 -4.43 -4.08 -15.26
C GLY A 159 -3.79 -3.89 -16.64
N VAL A 160 -2.57 -3.36 -16.71
CA VAL A 160 -1.90 -3.04 -17.98
C VAL A 160 -0.63 -3.86 -18.23
N GLY A 161 -0.47 -5.03 -17.60
CA GLY A 161 0.61 -5.96 -17.97
C GLY A 161 1.54 -6.38 -16.83
N GLN A 162 2.85 -6.13 -16.94
CA GLN A 162 3.89 -6.79 -16.14
C GLN A 162 3.84 -6.55 -14.62
N SER A 163 3.22 -5.48 -14.13
CA SER A 163 3.03 -5.23 -12.69
C SER A 163 2.17 -6.30 -12.00
N GLU A 164 1.28 -6.95 -12.74
CA GLU A 164 0.37 -8.00 -12.24
C GLU A 164 1.12 -9.25 -11.83
N THR A 165 2.06 -9.71 -12.66
CA THR A 165 2.90 -10.87 -12.34
C THR A 165 3.75 -10.62 -11.10
N ALA A 166 4.30 -9.40 -10.99
CA ALA A 166 5.08 -9.02 -9.83
C ALA A 166 4.23 -8.97 -8.55
N VAL A 167 3.01 -8.41 -8.62
CA VAL A 167 2.07 -8.39 -7.47
C VAL A 167 1.59 -9.80 -7.14
N ALA A 168 1.26 -10.63 -8.13
CA ALA A 168 0.84 -12.01 -7.90
C ALA A 168 1.91 -12.81 -7.14
N SER A 169 3.20 -12.58 -7.41
CA SER A 169 4.31 -13.30 -6.74
C SER A 169 4.53 -12.89 -5.27
N MET A 170 3.93 -11.80 -4.79
CA MET A 170 4.12 -11.28 -3.44
C MET A 170 2.83 -11.31 -2.59
N THR A 171 1.74 -11.85 -3.13
CA THR A 171 0.43 -11.94 -2.47
C THR A 171 0.01 -13.38 -2.25
N ASP A 172 -0.81 -13.62 -1.21
CA ASP A 172 -1.33 -14.95 -0.86
C ASP A 172 -2.47 -15.37 -1.81
N MET A 173 -3.22 -14.36 -2.31
CA MET A 173 -4.27 -14.53 -3.31
C MET A 173 -4.19 -13.41 -4.34
N PHE A 174 -4.43 -13.73 -5.60
CA PHE A 174 -4.52 -12.77 -6.69
C PHE A 174 -5.89 -12.87 -7.38
N CYS A 175 -6.64 -11.78 -7.39
CA CYS A 175 -7.98 -11.67 -7.96
C CYS A 175 -7.95 -10.80 -9.22
N SER A 176 -8.44 -11.33 -10.33
CA SER A 176 -8.65 -10.58 -11.57
C SER A 176 -10.11 -10.22 -11.73
N VAL A 177 -10.41 -8.92 -11.78
CA VAL A 177 -11.76 -8.39 -12.05
C VAL A 177 -11.91 -8.17 -13.54
N SER A 178 -12.88 -8.83 -14.15
CA SER A 178 -13.14 -8.73 -15.60
C SER A 178 -14.62 -8.52 -15.89
N TYR A 179 -14.94 -8.00 -17.09
CA TYR A 179 -16.31 -8.00 -17.58
C TYR A 179 -16.73 -9.42 -17.92
N THR A 180 -17.91 -9.80 -17.48
CA THR A 180 -18.60 -11.00 -18.00
C THR A 180 -19.56 -10.51 -19.08
N HIS A 181 -19.25 -10.77 -20.34
CA HIS A 181 -20.24 -10.67 -21.39
C HIS A 181 -21.10 -11.94 -21.34
N LEU A 182 -22.33 -11.78 -20.91
CA LEU A 182 -23.39 -12.74 -21.16
C LEU A 182 -24.01 -12.44 -22.52
#